data_5bf2901243c2775ce8e2de31de173550
#
_entry.id   5bf2901243c2775ce8e2de31de173550
#
_cell.length_a   1.000
_cell.length_b   1.000
_cell.length_c   1.000
_cell.angle_alpha   90.00
_cell.angle_beta   90.00
_cell.angle_gamma   90.00
#
_symmetry.space_group_name_H-M   'P 1'
#
loop_
_entity.id
_entity.type
_entity.pdbx_description
1 polymer ?
#
loop_
_entity_poly.entity_id
_entity_poly.type
_entity_poly.pdbx_seq_one_letter_code
_entity_poly.pdbx_strand_id
1 'polypeptide(L)'
;MANAKDLTPIVPQVGKRTSNVVNIAAMNDINANGSAYPLVAGETFIAPPYDDINAKGLLREVQVREGSNAKFYLLQGKKRDASGAEVDYFMNLNTLLKRDVNRVMVNPTWEDQSWDSILKSLCKMGEIKVVEMRKILFPVFKDGHPETNVDANNVSHYVTREQTVPVYTPRA
;
A
#
# COMPACT_ATOMS: atom_id res chain seq x y z
N MET A 1 12.25 20.24 3.59
CA MET A 1 11.63 19.08 2.91
C MET A 1 12.42 17.82 3.24
N ALA A 2 11.76 16.82 3.74
CA ALA A 2 12.41 15.53 3.97
C ALA A 2 12.85 14.92 2.65
N ASN A 3 14.01 14.30 2.63
CA ASN A 3 14.52 13.60 1.46
C ASN A 3 14.75 12.12 1.79
N ALA A 4 15.20 11.32 0.81
CA ALA A 4 15.40 9.89 1.01
C ALA A 4 16.37 9.56 2.16
N LYS A 5 17.29 10.47 2.51
CA LYS A 5 18.24 10.28 3.63
C LYS A 5 17.55 10.34 4.99
N ASP A 6 16.40 11.01 5.07
CA ASP A 6 15.64 11.13 6.31
C ASP A 6 14.71 9.93 6.53
N LEU A 7 14.65 9.01 5.56
CA LEU A 7 13.82 7.83 5.62
C LEU A 7 14.53 6.73 6.40
N THR A 8 14.34 6.73 7.70
CA THR A 8 14.92 5.69 8.56
C THR A 8 14.12 4.40 8.43
N PRO A 9 14.78 3.26 8.20
CA PRO A 9 14.09 1.99 8.12
C PRO A 9 13.38 1.64 9.41
N ILE A 10 12.20 1.07 9.27
CA ILE A 10 11.38 0.61 10.40
C ILE A 10 10.94 -0.81 10.12
N VAL A 11 11.21 -1.71 11.04
CA VAL A 11 10.70 -3.08 10.96
C VAL A 11 9.58 -3.24 11.99
N PRO A 12 8.33 -3.53 11.56
CA PRO A 12 7.27 -3.78 12.51
C PRO A 12 7.60 -4.98 13.38
N GLN A 13 7.48 -4.81 14.68
CA GLN A 13 7.64 -5.88 15.65
C GLN A 13 6.36 -6.03 16.45
N VAL A 14 6.00 -7.26 16.77
CA VAL A 14 4.82 -7.53 17.58
C VAL A 14 4.94 -6.80 18.92
N GLY A 15 3.94 -5.98 19.24
CA GLY A 15 3.89 -5.23 20.49
C GLY A 15 4.84 -4.04 20.58
N LYS A 16 5.62 -3.77 19.52
CA LYS A 16 6.52 -2.61 19.50
C LYS A 16 6.14 -1.65 18.39
N ARG A 17 6.19 -0.38 18.75
CA ARG A 17 6.00 0.71 17.83
C ARG A 17 7.34 1.40 17.63
N THR A 18 7.75 1.57 16.39
CA THR A 18 8.94 2.35 16.09
C THR A 18 8.59 3.84 16.05
N SER A 19 9.58 4.68 16.33
CA SER A 19 9.40 6.13 16.30
C SER A 19 9.70 6.76 14.94
N ASN A 20 10.28 5.99 14.02
CA ASN A 20 10.70 6.52 12.73
C ASN A 20 9.55 6.52 11.73
N VAL A 21 8.96 7.68 11.55
CA VAL A 21 7.82 7.87 10.66
C VAL A 21 8.20 8.89 9.59
N VAL A 22 7.95 8.56 8.33
CA VAL A 22 8.09 9.49 7.21
C VAL A 22 6.73 10.05 6.82
N ASN A 23 6.74 11.30 6.44
CA ASN A 23 5.51 11.94 5.98
C ASN A 23 5.26 11.66 4.49
N ILE A 24 4.07 12.05 4.02
CA ILE A 24 3.67 11.78 2.63
C ILE A 24 4.52 12.55 1.62
N ALA A 25 5.08 13.69 1.98
CA ALA A 25 5.99 14.44 1.10
C ALA A 25 7.28 13.65 0.85
N ALA A 26 7.84 13.03 1.90
CA ALA A 26 9.01 12.16 1.76
C ALA A 26 8.68 10.93 0.90
N MET A 27 7.49 10.38 1.01
CA MET A 27 7.03 9.30 0.14
C MET A 27 6.99 9.75 -1.32
N ASN A 28 6.50 10.95 -1.60
CA ASN A 28 6.46 11.48 -2.95
C ASN A 28 7.88 11.67 -3.53
N ASP A 29 8.85 12.07 -2.71
CA ASP A 29 10.26 12.16 -3.14
C ASP A 29 10.83 10.78 -3.49
N ILE A 30 10.55 9.78 -2.67
CA ILE A 30 10.94 8.39 -2.97
C ILE A 30 10.34 7.98 -4.31
N ASN A 31 9.10 8.29 -4.47
CA ASN A 31 8.34 7.93 -5.65
C ASN A 31 8.82 8.65 -6.90
N ALA A 32 9.17 9.90 -6.82
CA ALA A 32 9.69 10.66 -7.96
C ALA A 32 11.02 10.12 -8.47
N ASN A 33 11.82 9.52 -7.59
CA ASN A 33 13.16 9.04 -7.94
C ASN A 33 13.23 7.56 -8.33
N GLY A 34 12.16 6.82 -8.21
CA GLY A 34 12.30 5.39 -8.46
C GLY A 34 11.08 4.65 -8.82
N SER A 35 9.92 5.18 -8.76
CA SER A 35 8.74 4.43 -9.13
C SER A 35 7.67 4.52 -8.13
N ALA A 36 6.79 5.27 -8.41
CA ALA A 36 5.94 5.57 -7.43
C ALA A 36 4.53 5.35 -7.56
N TYR A 37 4.18 5.01 -8.60
CA TYR A 37 2.77 4.84 -8.86
C TYR A 37 2.38 3.40 -8.60
N PRO A 38 1.12 3.15 -8.24
CA PRO A 38 0.66 1.78 -8.07
C PRO A 38 1.02 0.93 -9.27
N LEU A 39 1.37 -0.32 -9.02
CA LEU A 39 1.61 -1.28 -10.09
C LEU A 39 0.34 -1.44 -10.93
N VAL A 40 0.52 -1.67 -12.22
CA VAL A 40 -0.57 -1.93 -13.14
C VAL A 40 -0.56 -3.40 -13.59
N ALA A 41 -1.66 -3.84 -14.20
CA ALA A 41 -1.77 -5.21 -14.68
C ALA A 41 -0.58 -5.61 -15.56
N GLY A 42 -0.03 -6.77 -15.29
CA GLY A 42 1.15 -7.29 -15.96
C GLY A 42 2.48 -6.95 -15.30
N GLU A 43 2.50 -6.02 -14.37
CA GLU A 43 3.70 -5.68 -13.60
C GLU A 43 3.83 -6.60 -12.38
N THR A 44 5.07 -6.84 -11.98
CA THR A 44 5.42 -7.74 -10.89
C THR A 44 6.25 -7.00 -9.85
N PHE A 45 5.91 -7.18 -8.59
CA PHE A 45 6.76 -6.76 -7.48
C PHE A 45 7.65 -7.92 -7.05
N ILE A 46 8.96 -7.67 -6.96
CA ILE A 46 9.95 -8.63 -6.50
C ILE A 46 10.31 -8.25 -5.07
N ALA A 47 9.93 -9.12 -4.15
CA ALA A 47 10.19 -8.92 -2.73
C ALA A 47 11.63 -9.26 -2.39
N PRO A 48 12.24 -8.54 -1.42
CA PRO A 48 13.54 -8.94 -0.88
C PRO A 48 13.41 -10.20 -0.02
N PRO A 49 14.53 -10.90 0.24
CA PRO A 49 14.52 -11.96 1.25
C PRO A 49 14.08 -11.41 2.61
N TYR A 50 13.32 -12.20 3.35
CA TYR A 50 12.77 -11.76 4.64
C TYR A 50 13.86 -11.27 5.60
N ASP A 51 14.97 -11.98 5.69
CA ASP A 51 16.07 -11.62 6.57
C ASP A 51 16.73 -10.28 6.22
N ASP A 52 16.66 -9.88 4.96
CA ASP A 52 17.22 -8.61 4.48
C ASP A 52 16.37 -7.41 4.94
N ILE A 53 15.11 -7.60 5.22
CA ILE A 53 14.23 -6.50 5.60
C ILE A 53 14.77 -5.78 6.83
N ASN A 54 15.11 -6.54 7.87
CA ASN A 54 15.69 -5.97 9.09
C ASN A 54 17.16 -5.59 8.90
N ALA A 55 17.94 -6.48 8.31
CA ALA A 55 19.38 -6.29 8.15
C ALA A 55 19.72 -5.07 7.29
N LYS A 56 18.94 -4.78 6.26
CA LYS A 56 19.16 -3.67 5.32
C LYS A 56 18.18 -2.52 5.50
N GLY A 57 17.23 -2.63 6.44
CA GLY A 57 16.27 -1.58 6.71
C GLY A 57 15.34 -1.29 5.56
N LEU A 58 14.73 -2.30 4.97
CA LEU A 58 13.95 -2.17 3.75
C LEU A 58 12.48 -1.82 3.99
N LEU A 59 12.04 -1.76 5.24
CA LEU A 59 10.67 -1.43 5.58
C LEU A 59 10.60 -0.05 6.23
N ARG A 60 9.65 0.76 5.78
CA ARG A 60 9.43 2.11 6.28
C ARG A 60 7.99 2.30 6.71
N GLU A 61 7.79 2.95 7.84
CA GLU A 61 6.47 3.39 8.28
C GLU A 61 6.25 4.82 7.78
N VAL A 62 5.11 5.05 7.14
CA VAL A 62 4.76 6.36 6.59
C VAL A 62 3.50 6.87 7.27
N GLN A 63 3.58 8.09 7.78
CA GLN A 63 2.44 8.81 8.30
C GLN A 63 1.73 9.52 7.14
N VAL A 64 0.41 9.35 7.04
CA VAL A 64 -0.37 9.90 5.92
C VAL A 64 -0.28 11.43 5.90
N ARG A 65 -0.30 12.03 7.08
CA ARG A 65 -0.08 13.47 7.25
C ARG A 65 0.41 13.73 8.67
N GLU A 66 1.06 14.85 8.86
CA GLU A 66 1.54 15.26 10.17
C GLU A 66 0.39 15.28 11.19
N GLY A 67 0.64 14.70 12.36
CA GLY A 67 -0.35 14.60 13.42
C GLY A 67 -1.41 13.53 13.22
N SER A 68 -1.43 12.84 12.08
CA SER A 68 -2.39 11.78 11.80
C SER A 68 -1.97 10.46 12.45
N ASN A 69 -2.97 9.70 12.92
CA ASN A 69 -2.76 8.32 13.34
C ASN A 69 -2.80 7.33 12.17
N ALA A 70 -3.21 7.77 11.00
CA ALA A 70 -3.27 6.93 9.81
C ALA A 70 -1.85 6.70 9.27
N LYS A 71 -1.48 5.44 9.12
CA LYS A 71 -0.15 5.01 8.70
C LYS A 71 -0.25 3.89 7.68
N PHE A 72 0.81 3.78 6.88
CA PHE A 72 1.00 2.63 6.02
C PHE A 72 2.50 2.28 5.95
N TYR A 73 2.80 1.14 5.38
CA TYR A 73 4.17 0.65 5.29
C TYR A 73 4.63 0.57 3.85
N LEU A 74 5.86 1.00 3.61
CA LEU A 74 6.53 0.85 2.32
C LEU A 74 7.62 -0.20 2.44
N LEU A 75 7.59 -1.17 1.56
CA LEU A 75 8.64 -2.18 1.45
C LEU A 75 9.47 -1.93 0.20
N GLN A 76 10.77 -1.75 0.39
CA GLN A 76 11.70 -1.59 -0.72
C GLN A 76 11.98 -2.93 -1.38
N GLY A 77 11.73 -3.01 -2.67
CA GLY A 77 12.01 -4.15 -3.51
C GLY A 77 12.25 -3.68 -4.93
N LYS A 78 11.81 -4.46 -5.90
CA LYS A 78 11.93 -4.11 -7.32
C LYS A 78 10.61 -4.28 -8.03
N LYS A 79 10.42 -3.51 -9.08
CA LYS A 79 9.33 -3.67 -10.01
C LYS A 79 9.87 -4.19 -11.33
N ARG A 80 9.27 -5.24 -11.88
CA ARG A 80 9.51 -5.71 -13.23
C ARG A 80 8.29 -5.37 -14.07
N ASP A 81 8.49 -4.61 -15.13
CA ASP A 81 7.41 -4.25 -16.03
C ASP A 81 7.12 -5.37 -17.06
N ALA A 82 6.13 -5.15 -17.91
CA ALA A 82 5.75 -6.14 -18.93
C ALA A 82 6.86 -6.42 -19.94
N SER A 83 7.82 -5.50 -20.11
CA SER A 83 8.97 -5.69 -21.01
C SER A 83 10.12 -6.48 -20.36
N GLY A 84 10.06 -6.72 -19.04
CA GLY A 84 11.09 -7.36 -18.27
C GLY A 84 12.10 -6.42 -17.63
N ALA A 85 11.96 -5.11 -17.82
CA ALA A 85 12.84 -4.13 -17.18
C ALA A 85 12.56 -4.07 -15.67
N GLU A 86 13.63 -4.05 -14.87
CA GLU A 86 13.56 -4.00 -13.40
C GLU A 86 14.10 -2.67 -12.88
N VAL A 87 13.36 -2.07 -11.96
CA VAL A 87 13.76 -0.84 -11.28
C VAL A 87 13.43 -0.95 -9.79
N ASP A 88 14.14 -0.18 -8.98
CA ASP A 88 13.81 -0.10 -7.55
C ASP A 88 12.37 0.41 -7.37
N TYR A 89 11.70 -0.17 -6.39
CA TYR A 89 10.29 0.14 -6.14
C TYR A 89 9.97 0.05 -4.65
N PHE A 90 9.14 0.99 -4.19
CA PHE A 90 8.64 1.00 -2.82
C PHE A 90 7.16 0.62 -2.84
N MET A 91 6.87 -0.60 -2.44
CA MET A 91 5.50 -1.08 -2.41
C MET A 91 4.78 -0.60 -1.16
N ASN A 92 3.61 -0.01 -1.35
CA ASN A 92 2.70 0.25 -0.26
C ASN A 92 1.98 -1.05 0.11
N LEU A 93 2.34 -1.63 1.26
CA LEU A 93 1.82 -2.92 1.69
C LEU A 93 0.31 -2.89 1.94
N ASN A 94 -0.27 -1.73 2.19
CA ASN A 94 -1.71 -1.63 2.38
C ASN A 94 -2.48 -1.96 1.09
N THR A 95 -1.84 -1.88 -0.08
CA THR A 95 -2.49 -2.27 -1.34
C THR A 95 -2.69 -3.78 -1.46
N LEU A 96 -1.97 -4.56 -0.67
CA LEU A 96 -2.14 -6.02 -0.62
C LEU A 96 -3.37 -6.44 0.17
N LEU A 97 -3.81 -5.59 1.09
CA LEU A 97 -4.86 -5.97 2.01
C LEU A 97 -6.20 -6.12 1.30
N LYS A 98 -6.99 -7.01 1.85
CA LYS A 98 -8.40 -7.11 1.55
C LYS A 98 -9.06 -5.76 1.74
N ARG A 99 -9.81 -5.35 0.74
CA ARG A 99 -10.64 -4.15 0.80
C ARG A 99 -12.08 -4.53 0.53
N ASP A 100 -12.92 -4.22 1.48
CA ASP A 100 -14.35 -4.41 1.35
C ASP A 100 -14.98 -3.03 1.13
N VAL A 101 -15.18 -2.70 -0.13
CA VAL A 101 -15.82 -1.46 -0.52
C VAL A 101 -17.04 -1.82 -1.36
N ASN A 102 -18.19 -1.36 -0.93
CA ASN A 102 -19.47 -1.66 -1.60
C ASN A 102 -19.69 -3.18 -1.77
N ARG A 103 -19.28 -3.97 -0.77
CA ARG A 103 -19.36 -5.44 -0.76
C ARG A 103 -18.50 -6.11 -1.84
N VAL A 104 -17.58 -5.39 -2.42
CA VAL A 104 -16.61 -5.95 -3.37
C VAL A 104 -15.32 -6.23 -2.64
N MET A 105 -14.91 -7.47 -2.63
CA MET A 105 -13.67 -7.89 -2.01
C MET A 105 -12.53 -7.78 -3.01
N VAL A 106 -11.54 -6.95 -2.70
CA VAL A 106 -10.32 -6.83 -3.48
C VAL A 106 -9.20 -7.49 -2.68
N ASN A 107 -8.43 -8.37 -3.30
CA ASN A 107 -7.35 -9.13 -2.67
C ASN A 107 -7.83 -9.93 -1.43
N PRO A 108 -8.87 -10.75 -1.53
CA PRO A 108 -9.43 -11.45 -0.36
C PRO A 108 -8.45 -12.44 0.29
N THR A 109 -7.47 -12.91 -0.46
CA THR A 109 -6.48 -13.88 0.02
C THR A 109 -5.34 -13.22 0.81
N TRP A 110 -5.29 -11.89 0.84
CA TRP A 110 -4.27 -11.12 1.55
C TRP A 110 -4.76 -10.60 2.92
N GLU A 111 -5.86 -11.13 3.41
CA GLU A 111 -6.34 -10.82 4.75
C GLU A 111 -5.43 -11.45 5.79
N ASP A 112 -4.97 -10.63 6.73
CA ASP A 112 -4.21 -11.10 7.89
C ASP A 112 -4.31 -10.08 9.03
N GLN A 113 -4.07 -10.54 10.22
CA GLN A 113 -4.08 -9.70 11.41
C GLN A 113 -2.68 -9.18 11.77
N SER A 114 -1.64 -9.70 11.15
CA SER A 114 -0.25 -9.41 11.47
C SER A 114 0.54 -9.02 10.24
N TRP A 115 1.15 -7.84 10.28
CA TRP A 115 2.06 -7.39 9.22
C TRP A 115 3.26 -8.32 9.05
N ASP A 116 3.75 -8.91 10.13
CA ASP A 116 4.86 -9.86 10.06
C ASP A 116 4.48 -11.10 9.25
N SER A 117 3.28 -11.60 9.45
CA SER A 117 2.76 -12.74 8.67
C SER A 117 2.62 -12.39 7.19
N ILE A 118 2.13 -11.20 6.88
CA ILE A 118 2.03 -10.70 5.49
C ILE A 118 3.41 -10.62 4.86
N LEU A 119 4.38 -10.04 5.55
CA LEU A 119 5.76 -9.91 5.07
C LEU A 119 6.41 -11.27 4.83
N LYS A 120 6.23 -12.21 5.75
CA LYS A 120 6.76 -13.57 5.60
C LYS A 120 6.18 -14.26 4.38
N SER A 121 4.87 -14.14 4.16
CA SER A 121 4.22 -14.73 2.98
C SER A 121 4.72 -14.09 1.69
N LEU A 122 4.83 -12.77 1.66
CA LEU A 122 5.31 -12.04 0.49
C LEU A 122 6.75 -12.46 0.13
N CYS A 123 7.62 -12.50 1.11
CA CYS A 123 9.01 -12.90 0.91
C CYS A 123 9.14 -14.37 0.53
N LYS A 124 8.29 -15.23 1.07
CA LYS A 124 8.25 -16.65 0.71
C LYS A 124 7.83 -16.84 -0.75
N MET A 125 6.87 -16.07 -1.23
CA MET A 125 6.48 -16.08 -2.64
C MET A 125 7.58 -15.57 -3.54
N GLY A 126 8.39 -14.63 -3.04
CA GLY A 126 9.47 -13.99 -3.77
C GLY A 126 8.99 -12.92 -4.73
N GLU A 127 7.87 -13.13 -5.39
CA GLU A 127 7.28 -12.13 -6.28
C GLU A 127 5.77 -12.25 -6.33
N ILE A 128 5.10 -11.13 -6.56
CA ILE A 128 3.66 -11.07 -6.78
C ILE A 128 3.37 -10.24 -8.02
N LYS A 129 2.38 -10.67 -8.77
CA LYS A 129 1.99 -10.01 -10.01
C LYS A 129 0.62 -9.36 -9.88
N VAL A 130 0.47 -8.18 -10.49
CA VAL A 130 -0.85 -7.59 -10.66
C VAL A 130 -1.55 -8.30 -11.79
N VAL A 131 -2.64 -8.99 -11.47
CA VAL A 131 -3.39 -9.79 -12.45
C VAL A 131 -4.51 -9.01 -13.11
N GLU A 132 -5.03 -8.00 -12.45
CA GLU A 132 -6.03 -7.09 -13.02
C GLU A 132 -6.03 -5.75 -12.29
N MET A 133 -6.61 -4.75 -12.94
CA MET A 133 -6.94 -3.47 -12.31
C MET A 133 -8.45 -3.42 -12.13
N ARG A 134 -8.90 -3.17 -10.91
CA ARG A 134 -10.32 -3.15 -10.59
C ARG A 134 -10.75 -1.75 -10.22
N LYS A 135 -11.85 -1.29 -10.82
CA LYS A 135 -12.48 -0.03 -10.44
C LYS A 135 -13.40 -0.27 -9.26
N ILE A 136 -13.21 0.49 -8.21
CA ILE A 136 -14.06 0.44 -7.02
C ILE A 136 -14.51 1.84 -6.63
N LEU A 137 -15.65 1.93 -5.96
CA LEU A 137 -16.16 3.18 -5.44
C LEU A 137 -15.81 3.30 -3.97
N PHE A 138 -15.19 4.41 -3.62
CA PHE A 138 -14.86 4.74 -2.24
C PHE A 138 -15.75 5.88 -1.75
N PRO A 139 -16.23 5.83 -0.51
CA PRO A 139 -16.92 6.97 0.06
C PRO A 139 -15.97 8.15 0.23
N VAL A 140 -16.47 9.35 -0.02
CA VAL A 140 -15.75 10.59 0.27
C VAL A 140 -16.01 10.97 1.71
N PHE A 141 -14.95 11.27 2.46
CA PHE A 141 -15.04 11.68 3.85
C PHE A 141 -14.85 13.19 3.97
N LYS A 142 -15.67 13.80 4.81
CA LYS A 142 -15.57 15.21 5.18
C LYS A 142 -15.70 15.32 6.69
N ASP A 143 -14.72 15.97 7.31
CA ASP A 143 -14.69 16.16 8.77
C ASP A 143 -14.81 14.84 9.56
N GLY A 144 -14.19 13.76 9.04
CA GLY A 144 -14.20 12.45 9.67
C GLY A 144 -15.47 11.63 9.44
N HIS A 145 -16.43 12.14 8.69
CA HIS A 145 -17.69 11.47 8.38
C HIS A 145 -17.87 11.25 6.89
N PRO A 146 -18.51 10.16 6.46
CA PRO A 146 -18.87 9.99 5.06
C PRO A 146 -19.77 11.12 4.60
N GLU A 147 -19.44 11.72 3.48
CA GLU A 147 -20.26 12.77 2.86
C GLU A 147 -21.49 12.15 2.21
N THR A 148 -22.64 12.80 2.38
CA THR A 148 -23.91 12.33 1.82
C THR A 148 -24.62 13.43 1.05
N ASN A 149 -25.37 13.02 0.02
CA ASN A 149 -26.26 13.87 -0.75
C ASN A 149 -27.66 13.30 -0.76
N VAL A 150 -28.65 14.17 -0.89
CA VAL A 150 -30.05 13.80 -1.01
C VAL A 150 -30.51 13.98 -2.44
N ASP A 151 -31.09 12.94 -3.03
CA ASP A 151 -31.60 12.98 -4.41
C ASP A 151 -33.00 13.65 -4.51
N ALA A 152 -33.51 13.72 -5.75
CA ALA A 152 -34.83 14.31 -6.03
C ALA A 152 -35.98 13.58 -5.34
N ASN A 153 -35.79 12.30 -4.95
CA ASN A 153 -36.79 11.49 -4.23
C ASN A 153 -36.57 11.54 -2.71
N ASN A 154 -35.75 12.46 -2.23
CA ASN A 154 -35.41 12.63 -0.82
C ASN A 154 -34.74 11.42 -0.19
N VAL A 155 -34.02 10.63 -1.00
CA VAL A 155 -33.22 9.48 -0.54
C VAL A 155 -31.77 9.90 -0.38
N SER A 156 -31.18 9.59 0.76
CA SER A 156 -29.78 9.90 1.07
C SER A 156 -28.84 8.87 0.44
N HIS A 157 -27.79 9.36 -0.21
CA HIS A 157 -26.75 8.57 -0.82
C HIS A 157 -25.38 9.04 -0.36
N TYR A 158 -24.43 8.11 -0.22
CA TYR A 158 -23.04 8.48 -0.01
C TYR A 158 -22.45 9.11 -1.27
N VAL A 159 -21.70 10.17 -1.07
CA VAL A 159 -20.86 10.71 -2.15
C VAL A 159 -19.68 9.76 -2.31
N THR A 160 -19.46 9.29 -3.52
CA THR A 160 -18.39 8.34 -3.83
C THR A 160 -17.45 8.89 -4.88
N ARG A 161 -16.22 8.39 -4.87
CA ARG A 161 -15.25 8.59 -5.94
C ARG A 161 -14.80 7.26 -6.48
N GLU A 162 -14.58 7.18 -7.78
CA GLU A 162 -14.01 6.01 -8.42
C GLU A 162 -12.50 5.97 -8.25
N GLN A 163 -11.97 4.82 -7.91
CA GLN A 163 -10.54 4.59 -7.85
C GLN A 163 -10.23 3.23 -8.46
N THR A 164 -9.15 3.16 -9.24
CA THR A 164 -8.65 1.91 -9.79
C THR A 164 -7.60 1.34 -8.83
N VAL A 165 -7.74 0.08 -8.47
CA VAL A 165 -6.84 -0.59 -7.52
C VAL A 165 -6.28 -1.87 -8.14
N PRO A 166 -5.03 -2.22 -7.82
CA PRO A 166 -4.44 -3.46 -8.29
C PRO A 166 -5.00 -4.67 -7.53
N VAL A 167 -5.19 -5.76 -8.25
CA VAL A 167 -5.51 -7.09 -7.69
C VAL A 167 -4.30 -7.97 -7.92
N TYR A 168 -3.74 -8.51 -6.85
CA TYR A 168 -2.51 -9.29 -6.88
C TYR A 168 -2.78 -10.78 -6.98
N THR A 169 -1.77 -11.53 -7.42
CA THR A 169 -1.79 -12.99 -7.34
C THR A 169 -2.14 -13.45 -5.92
N PRO A 170 -2.88 -14.55 -5.78
CA PRO A 170 -3.23 -15.06 -4.46
C PRO A 170 -2.01 -15.36 -3.60
N ARG A 171 -2.17 -15.18 -2.32
CA ARG A 171 -1.16 -15.53 -1.31
C ARG A 171 -0.90 -17.03 -1.34
N ALA A 172 0.35 -17.40 -1.31
CA ALA A 172 0.75 -18.81 -1.25
C ALA A 172 0.44 -19.45 0.09
#